data_9602cb0245ae057b64e471ccbe6412ea
#
_entry.id   9602cb0245ae057b64e471ccbe6412ea
#
_cell.length_a   1.000
_cell.length_b   1.000
_cell.length_c   1.000
_cell.angle_alpha   90.00
_cell.angle_beta   90.00
_cell.angle_gamma   90.00
#
_symmetry.space_group_name_H-M   'P 1'
#
loop_
_entity.id
_entity.type
_entity.pdbx_description
1 polymer ?
#
loop_
_entity_poly.entity_id
_entity_poly.type
_entity_poly.pdbx_seq_one_letter_code
_entity_poly.pdbx_strand_id
1 'polypeptide(L)'
;MTDDDRHIEAIADDAQRYWLDEGFSPGGVIREVDYAKASQGIHPSLAGIKIVDCDTHFSEPPDLFTSRAPAKFKDKVPYHRHVGGRDRWYVGDNDFGAWGGGCVIGADNNKLLGRLSYPSMDQGHPGSYQLKPRLKAMDEMGIYAQICYQNSGVTQAGSLMALGDDELARTILQIYNDAAAERQVESGQRLFTLAHLPLWNKPAMEAEARRCLDMGIKGFVLPDLPERYPGVPSFLDDYWTPLFEMCEATGAPINFHLNAAIDPGGMTWRGFGFEQTLSVASMMYSLGNAATIGNFMVSGRLDRHPKLKIGMIESGMGWVPYCIEALEHQFDEMLPKKAKTLQKRPWQYFKDNFWITYWFEKSAPKLLLETVGVDKVLIETDFPHPVSLYPGVQEHFADTLGGYSYEVRKKVLESNAVHLYNLPF
;
A
#
# COMPACT_ATOMS: atom_id res chain seq x y z
N MET A 1 -3.67 -7.84 33.37
CA MET A 1 -4.84 -7.98 32.47
C MET A 1 -5.98 -8.54 33.31
N THR A 2 -7.04 -7.78 33.43
CA THR A 2 -8.26 -8.20 34.16
C THR A 2 -9.09 -9.15 33.26
N ASP A 3 -10.06 -9.87 33.84
CA ASP A 3 -10.97 -10.72 33.04
C ASP A 3 -11.80 -9.88 32.06
N ASP A 4 -12.05 -8.60 32.38
CA ASP A 4 -12.67 -7.63 31.48
C ASP A 4 -11.79 -7.29 30.26
N ASP A 5 -10.47 -7.14 30.44
CA ASP A 5 -9.54 -6.86 29.32
C ASP A 5 -9.52 -8.04 28.32
N ARG A 6 -9.53 -9.28 28.82
CA ARG A 6 -9.60 -10.49 27.98
C ARG A 6 -10.93 -10.66 27.25
N HIS A 7 -12.01 -10.19 27.86
CA HIS A 7 -13.34 -10.23 27.24
C HIS A 7 -13.48 -9.18 26.12
N ILE A 8 -12.85 -8.02 26.29
CA ILE A 8 -12.82 -6.96 25.29
C ILE A 8 -11.94 -7.37 24.09
N GLU A 9 -10.77 -7.98 24.33
CA GLU A 9 -9.91 -8.53 23.27
C GLU A 9 -10.59 -9.65 22.48
N ALA A 10 -11.29 -10.57 23.15
CA ALA A 10 -12.02 -11.66 22.50
C ALA A 10 -13.21 -11.14 21.66
N ILE A 11 -13.90 -10.10 22.11
CA ILE A 11 -15.00 -9.46 21.35
C ILE A 11 -14.45 -8.69 20.15
N ALA A 12 -13.29 -8.05 20.27
CA ALA A 12 -12.63 -7.37 19.17
C ALA A 12 -12.16 -8.35 18.10
N ASP A 13 -11.56 -9.48 18.49
CA ASP A 13 -11.13 -10.56 17.59
C ASP A 13 -12.32 -11.20 16.86
N ASP A 14 -13.41 -11.49 17.55
CA ASP A 14 -14.62 -12.05 16.93
C ASP A 14 -15.31 -11.05 15.99
N ALA A 15 -15.35 -9.78 16.35
CA ALA A 15 -15.86 -8.74 15.47
C ALA A 15 -15.00 -8.59 14.21
N GLN A 16 -13.69 -8.60 14.32
CA GLN A 16 -12.76 -8.47 13.20
C GLN A 16 -12.85 -9.67 12.25
N ARG A 17 -13.00 -10.90 12.77
CA ARG A 17 -13.21 -12.10 11.97
C ARG A 17 -14.56 -12.07 11.22
N TYR A 18 -15.62 -11.69 11.89
CA TYR A 18 -16.96 -11.53 11.28
C TYR A 18 -16.94 -10.54 10.11
N TRP A 19 -16.24 -9.43 10.28
CA TRP A 19 -16.08 -8.39 9.29
C TRP A 19 -15.36 -8.86 8.04
N LEU A 20 -14.21 -9.53 8.21
CA LEU A 20 -13.43 -10.07 7.10
C LEU A 20 -14.23 -11.14 6.36
N ASP A 21 -14.94 -12.01 7.08
CA ASP A 21 -15.73 -13.07 6.48
C ASP A 21 -16.92 -12.52 5.66
N GLU A 22 -17.57 -11.46 6.11
CA GLU A 22 -18.66 -10.84 5.34
C GLU A 22 -18.14 -10.14 4.07
N GLY A 23 -17.00 -9.45 4.17
CA GLY A 23 -16.38 -8.77 3.03
C GLY A 23 -15.99 -9.71 1.88
N PHE A 24 -15.67 -10.95 2.20
CA PHE A 24 -15.31 -12.00 1.24
C PHE A 24 -16.46 -12.99 0.96
N SER A 25 -17.67 -12.76 1.50
CA SER A 25 -18.81 -13.63 1.25
C SER A 25 -19.48 -13.32 -0.08
N PRO A 26 -20.21 -14.29 -0.66
CA PRO A 26 -21.06 -14.04 -1.82
C PRO A 26 -22.07 -12.92 -1.55
N GLY A 27 -22.36 -12.15 -2.58
CA GLY A 27 -23.29 -11.01 -2.50
C GLY A 27 -22.67 -9.72 -3.01
N GLY A 28 -23.21 -8.58 -2.59
CA GLY A 28 -22.83 -7.28 -3.13
C GLY A 28 -23.63 -6.92 -4.39
N VAL A 29 -23.29 -5.80 -4.99
CA VAL A 29 -23.96 -5.27 -6.18
C VAL A 29 -22.98 -5.19 -7.33
N ILE A 30 -23.35 -5.73 -8.48
CA ILE A 30 -22.52 -5.58 -9.70
C ILE A 30 -22.85 -4.22 -10.33
N ARG A 31 -21.82 -3.40 -10.47
CA ARG A 31 -21.85 -2.22 -11.33
C ARG A 31 -21.42 -2.62 -12.72
N GLU A 32 -22.34 -2.56 -13.67
CA GLU A 32 -22.00 -2.72 -15.08
C GLU A 32 -21.07 -1.57 -15.54
N VAL A 33 -20.05 -1.94 -16.29
CA VAL A 33 -19.04 -1.02 -16.80
C VAL A 33 -19.17 -0.95 -18.33
N ASP A 34 -19.28 0.26 -18.85
CA ASP A 34 -19.08 0.51 -20.29
C ASP A 34 -17.60 0.30 -20.61
N TYR A 35 -17.26 -0.96 -20.91
CA TYR A 35 -15.89 -1.35 -21.16
C TYR A 35 -15.29 -0.64 -22.39
N ALA A 36 -16.08 -0.37 -23.41
CA ALA A 36 -15.61 0.35 -24.59
C ALA A 36 -15.11 1.76 -24.23
N LYS A 37 -15.75 2.39 -23.24
CA LYS A 37 -15.30 3.67 -22.69
C LYS A 37 -14.11 3.50 -21.73
N ALA A 38 -14.16 2.52 -20.86
CA ALA A 38 -13.12 2.28 -19.84
C ALA A 38 -11.77 1.86 -20.43
N SER A 39 -11.74 1.32 -21.66
CA SER A 39 -10.57 0.78 -22.34
C SER A 39 -9.98 1.69 -23.44
N GLN A 40 -10.28 2.98 -23.42
CA GLN A 40 -9.83 3.92 -24.45
C GLN A 40 -8.34 4.34 -24.34
N GLY A 41 -7.65 3.90 -23.31
CA GLY A 41 -6.28 4.30 -23.04
C GLY A 41 -6.18 5.75 -22.57
N ILE A 42 -5.09 6.44 -22.87
CA ILE A 42 -4.81 7.77 -22.35
C ILE A 42 -5.78 8.82 -22.90
N HIS A 43 -6.31 9.65 -22.01
CA HIS A 43 -7.18 10.77 -22.37
C HIS A 43 -6.42 11.79 -23.23
N PRO A 44 -7.04 12.38 -24.27
CA PRO A 44 -6.35 13.32 -25.17
C PRO A 44 -5.66 14.51 -24.48
N SER A 45 -6.25 15.04 -23.42
CA SER A 45 -5.64 16.13 -22.64
C SER A 45 -4.39 15.73 -21.85
N LEU A 46 -4.13 14.44 -21.68
CA LEU A 46 -3.00 13.86 -20.97
C LEU A 46 -1.98 13.21 -21.93
N ALA A 47 -2.19 13.34 -23.22
CA ALA A 47 -1.34 12.72 -24.25
C ALA A 47 0.13 13.12 -24.07
N GLY A 48 1.03 12.15 -24.25
CA GLY A 48 2.47 12.33 -24.08
C GLY A 48 3.01 12.19 -22.65
N ILE A 49 2.13 12.02 -21.66
CA ILE A 49 2.52 11.75 -20.26
C ILE A 49 2.55 10.25 -20.03
N LYS A 50 3.65 9.74 -19.50
CA LYS A 50 3.78 8.34 -19.05
C LYS A 50 3.22 8.22 -17.64
N ILE A 51 1.90 8.06 -17.51
CA ILE A 51 1.24 8.03 -16.21
C ILE A 51 1.77 6.88 -15.37
N VAL A 52 2.27 7.20 -14.16
CA VAL A 52 2.75 6.23 -13.18
C VAL A 52 1.77 6.15 -12.03
N ASP A 53 1.11 5.05 -11.92
CA ASP A 53 0.19 4.73 -10.84
C ASP A 53 0.97 4.22 -9.62
N CYS A 54 0.91 4.94 -8.52
CA CYS A 54 1.75 4.69 -7.35
C CYS A 54 1.10 3.80 -6.29
N ASP A 55 -0.12 3.33 -6.55
CA ASP A 55 -0.77 2.32 -5.72
C ASP A 55 -1.64 1.39 -6.54
N THR A 56 -1.21 0.15 -6.57
CA THR A 56 -1.96 -0.97 -7.13
C THR A 56 -1.60 -2.25 -6.42
N HIS A 57 -2.45 -3.26 -6.57
CA HIS A 57 -2.22 -4.55 -5.96
C HIS A 57 -2.10 -5.66 -6.99
N PHE A 58 -1.18 -6.58 -6.74
CA PHE A 58 -0.99 -7.76 -7.56
C PHE A 58 -1.02 -8.99 -6.66
N SER A 59 -2.05 -9.81 -6.84
CA SER A 59 -2.22 -11.04 -6.06
C SER A 59 -1.17 -12.07 -6.46
N GLU A 60 -0.73 -12.82 -5.49
CA GLU A 60 0.21 -13.91 -5.71
C GLU A 60 -0.47 -15.01 -6.55
N PRO A 61 0.19 -15.49 -7.63
CA PRO A 61 -0.29 -16.66 -8.36
C PRO A 61 -0.44 -17.89 -7.45
N PRO A 62 -1.42 -18.77 -7.68
CA PRO A 62 -1.78 -19.84 -6.75
C PRO A 62 -0.66 -20.83 -6.46
N ASP A 63 0.30 -20.93 -7.37
CA ASP A 63 1.48 -21.83 -7.27
C ASP A 63 2.79 -21.10 -6.93
N LEU A 64 2.73 -19.78 -6.65
CA LEU A 64 3.93 -18.96 -6.44
C LEU A 64 4.92 -19.60 -5.46
N PHE A 65 4.44 -19.97 -4.29
CA PHE A 65 5.30 -20.51 -3.23
C PHE A 65 5.62 -21.99 -3.44
N THR A 66 4.64 -22.79 -3.82
CA THR A 66 4.80 -24.24 -4.00
C THR A 66 5.70 -24.61 -5.18
N SER A 67 5.71 -23.81 -6.26
CA SER A 67 6.58 -24.04 -7.42
C SER A 67 8.04 -23.68 -7.13
N ARG A 68 8.31 -22.77 -6.18
CA ARG A 68 9.65 -22.20 -5.90
C ARG A 68 10.28 -22.68 -4.60
N ALA A 69 9.50 -23.35 -3.75
CA ALA A 69 9.97 -23.76 -2.43
C ALA A 69 11.16 -24.74 -2.50
N PRO A 70 12.21 -24.52 -1.67
CA PRO A 70 13.25 -25.50 -1.46
C PRO A 70 12.67 -26.83 -0.98
N ALA A 71 13.31 -27.96 -1.26
CA ALA A 71 12.82 -29.30 -0.94
C ALA A 71 12.41 -29.46 0.52
N LYS A 72 13.17 -28.88 1.48
CA LYS A 72 12.87 -28.95 2.92
C LYS A 72 11.60 -28.21 3.36
N PHE A 73 11.09 -27.28 2.54
CA PHE A 73 9.92 -26.47 2.85
C PHE A 73 8.76 -26.67 1.86
N LYS A 74 8.90 -27.61 0.92
CA LYS A 74 7.94 -27.78 -0.16
C LYS A 74 6.49 -27.99 0.32
N ASP A 75 6.33 -28.71 1.44
CA ASP A 75 5.02 -28.99 2.03
C ASP A 75 4.67 -28.04 3.19
N LYS A 76 5.48 -26.98 3.41
CA LYS A 76 5.32 -26.04 4.51
C LYS A 76 5.08 -24.59 4.06
N VAL A 77 5.35 -24.26 2.80
CA VAL A 77 5.12 -22.93 2.23
C VAL A 77 3.62 -22.69 1.99
N PRO A 78 3.21 -21.43 1.82
CA PRO A 78 1.83 -21.13 1.49
C PRO A 78 1.35 -21.87 0.24
N TYR A 79 0.14 -22.36 0.30
CA TYR A 79 -0.53 -23.00 -0.83
C TYR A 79 -1.98 -22.56 -0.93
N HIS A 80 -2.47 -22.54 -2.15
CA HIS A 80 -3.83 -22.13 -2.46
C HIS A 80 -4.80 -23.30 -2.29
N ARG A 81 -5.99 -23.03 -1.77
CA ARG A 81 -7.04 -24.01 -1.55
C ARG A 81 -8.43 -23.42 -1.76
N HIS A 82 -9.27 -24.14 -2.48
CA HIS A 82 -10.69 -23.80 -2.63
C HIS A 82 -11.51 -24.49 -1.53
N VAL A 83 -12.11 -23.72 -0.64
CA VAL A 83 -12.88 -24.24 0.50
C VAL A 83 -14.18 -23.45 0.66
N GLY A 84 -15.31 -24.15 0.70
CA GLY A 84 -16.62 -23.53 0.93
C GLY A 84 -17.00 -22.47 -0.13
N GLY A 85 -16.60 -22.69 -1.39
CA GLY A 85 -16.87 -21.74 -2.48
C GLY A 85 -15.93 -20.52 -2.51
N ARG A 86 -14.82 -20.54 -1.76
CA ARG A 86 -13.85 -19.46 -1.65
C ARG A 86 -12.43 -19.96 -1.87
N ASP A 87 -11.63 -19.18 -2.53
CA ASP A 87 -10.21 -19.39 -2.67
C ASP A 87 -9.45 -18.72 -1.53
N ARG A 88 -8.59 -19.47 -0.87
CA ARG A 88 -7.87 -19.03 0.34
C ARG A 88 -6.44 -19.54 0.36
N TRP A 89 -5.59 -18.80 1.05
CA TRP A 89 -4.22 -19.20 1.34
C TRP A 89 -4.14 -20.00 2.64
N TYR A 90 -3.32 -21.04 2.63
CA TYR A 90 -3.03 -21.89 3.80
C TYR A 90 -1.53 -22.07 3.98
N VAL A 91 -1.09 -22.18 5.23
CA VAL A 91 0.24 -22.66 5.61
C VAL A 91 0.04 -23.80 6.61
N GLY A 92 0.31 -25.05 6.23
CA GLY A 92 -0.17 -26.20 6.97
C GLY A 92 -1.70 -26.18 7.04
N ASP A 93 -2.26 -26.28 8.26
CA ASP A 93 -3.71 -26.17 8.48
C ASP A 93 -4.19 -24.76 8.84
N ASN A 94 -3.28 -23.78 8.90
CA ASN A 94 -3.62 -22.41 9.25
C ASN A 94 -4.13 -21.64 8.02
N ASP A 95 -5.28 -21.03 8.19
CA ASP A 95 -5.89 -20.15 7.19
C ASP A 95 -5.29 -18.74 7.24
N PHE A 96 -4.71 -18.30 6.13
CA PHE A 96 -4.06 -16.99 5.97
C PHE A 96 -4.92 -15.97 5.21
N GLY A 97 -6.20 -16.28 4.98
CA GLY A 97 -7.15 -15.35 4.39
C GLY A 97 -7.40 -15.56 2.89
N ALA A 98 -8.17 -14.63 2.33
CA ALA A 98 -8.63 -14.68 0.95
C ALA A 98 -7.47 -14.57 -0.05
N TRP A 99 -7.63 -15.18 -1.21
CA TRP A 99 -6.64 -15.22 -2.29
C TRP A 99 -6.20 -13.84 -2.78
N GLY A 100 -7.15 -12.94 -2.91
CA GLY A 100 -6.96 -11.66 -3.60
C GLY A 100 -6.88 -10.45 -2.68
N GLY A 101 -7.09 -10.62 -1.38
CA GLY A 101 -7.09 -9.49 -0.43
C GLY A 101 -8.11 -8.38 -0.74
N GLY A 102 -8.33 -8.02 -1.98
CA GLY A 102 -9.19 -6.92 -2.39
C GLY A 102 -9.51 -6.87 -3.88
N CYS A 103 -9.81 -7.99 -4.56
CA CYS A 103 -10.14 -7.97 -5.99
C CYS A 103 -11.65 -7.84 -6.22
N VAL A 104 -12.11 -6.65 -6.62
CA VAL A 104 -13.52 -6.38 -6.94
C VAL A 104 -13.79 -6.11 -8.43
N ILE A 105 -12.77 -6.13 -9.26
CA ILE A 105 -12.95 -6.07 -10.72
C ILE A 105 -13.13 -7.49 -11.21
N GLY A 106 -14.24 -7.76 -11.91
CA GLY A 106 -14.59 -9.09 -12.41
C GLY A 106 -13.85 -9.48 -13.67
N ALA A 107 -13.85 -10.78 -13.96
CA ALA A 107 -13.32 -11.32 -15.22
C ALA A 107 -14.06 -10.76 -16.45
N ASP A 108 -15.29 -10.28 -16.25
CA ASP A 108 -16.15 -9.59 -17.24
C ASP A 108 -15.92 -8.07 -17.29
N ASN A 109 -14.94 -7.55 -16.54
CA ASN A 109 -14.61 -6.13 -16.36
C ASN A 109 -15.68 -5.31 -15.59
N ASN A 110 -16.71 -5.93 -15.06
CA ASN A 110 -17.67 -5.25 -14.17
C ASN A 110 -17.07 -5.07 -12.77
N LYS A 111 -17.67 -4.19 -11.96
CA LYS A 111 -17.17 -3.90 -10.61
C LYS A 111 -18.15 -4.38 -9.54
N LEU A 112 -17.67 -5.23 -8.64
CA LEU A 112 -18.40 -5.64 -7.44
C LEU A 112 -18.36 -4.52 -6.40
N LEU A 113 -19.52 -4.18 -5.85
CA LEU A 113 -19.67 -3.16 -4.81
C LEU A 113 -20.19 -3.80 -3.52
N GLY A 114 -19.85 -3.19 -2.37
CA GLY A 114 -20.28 -3.63 -1.05
C GLY A 114 -19.60 -4.92 -0.58
N ARG A 115 -18.47 -5.30 -1.19
CA ARG A 115 -17.61 -6.42 -0.79
C ARG A 115 -16.15 -6.05 -0.93
N LEU A 116 -15.29 -6.80 -0.27
CA LEU A 116 -13.84 -6.60 -0.36
C LEU A 116 -13.22 -7.32 -1.57
N SER A 117 -13.79 -8.46 -1.96
CA SER A 117 -13.27 -9.25 -3.10
C SER A 117 -14.33 -10.18 -3.68
N TYR A 118 -14.11 -10.61 -4.90
CA TYR A 118 -14.74 -11.82 -5.40
C TYR A 118 -14.25 -13.02 -4.57
N PRO A 119 -15.12 -14.03 -4.29
CA PRO A 119 -14.76 -15.17 -3.46
C PRO A 119 -13.71 -16.08 -4.10
N SER A 120 -13.63 -16.13 -5.43
CA SER A 120 -12.70 -17.02 -6.14
C SER A 120 -11.94 -16.32 -7.27
N MET A 121 -10.77 -16.87 -7.60
CA MET A 121 -9.84 -16.31 -8.60
C MET A 121 -10.45 -16.23 -10.01
N ASP A 122 -11.24 -17.21 -10.38
CA ASP A 122 -11.88 -17.29 -11.71
C ASP A 122 -12.97 -16.21 -11.91
N GLN A 123 -13.52 -15.68 -10.84
CA GLN A 123 -14.47 -14.57 -10.88
C GLN A 123 -13.77 -13.21 -10.99
N GLY A 124 -12.56 -13.10 -10.45
CA GLY A 124 -11.77 -11.86 -10.47
C GLY A 124 -11.10 -11.61 -11.81
N HIS A 125 -10.78 -10.34 -12.08
CA HIS A 125 -10.08 -9.94 -13.30
C HIS A 125 -8.71 -10.62 -13.38
N PRO A 126 -8.37 -11.29 -14.48
CA PRO A 126 -7.10 -12.03 -14.59
C PRO A 126 -5.85 -11.15 -14.44
N GLY A 127 -5.94 -9.86 -14.74
CA GLY A 127 -4.88 -8.87 -14.46
C GLY A 127 -4.58 -8.66 -12.98
N SER A 128 -5.39 -9.21 -12.07
CA SER A 128 -5.12 -9.16 -10.64
C SER A 128 -3.98 -10.09 -10.22
N TYR A 129 -3.70 -11.15 -10.99
CA TYR A 129 -2.69 -12.17 -10.65
C TYR A 129 -1.89 -12.71 -11.85
N GLN A 130 -2.16 -12.24 -13.07
CA GLN A 130 -1.46 -12.63 -14.28
C GLN A 130 -0.85 -11.43 -14.99
N LEU A 131 0.43 -11.51 -15.35
CA LEU A 131 1.18 -10.38 -15.90
C LEU A 131 0.64 -9.87 -17.25
N LYS A 132 0.39 -10.75 -18.22
CA LYS A 132 -0.08 -10.32 -19.55
C LYS A 132 -1.44 -9.63 -19.53
N PRO A 133 -2.47 -10.18 -18.85
CA PRO A 133 -3.73 -9.46 -18.63
C PRO A 133 -3.55 -8.14 -17.85
N ARG A 134 -2.60 -8.07 -16.90
CA ARG A 134 -2.31 -6.82 -16.18
C ARG A 134 -1.78 -5.74 -17.11
N LEU A 135 -0.79 -6.07 -17.94
CA LEU A 135 -0.23 -5.12 -18.90
C LEU A 135 -1.29 -4.62 -19.89
N LYS A 136 -2.18 -5.52 -20.33
CA LYS A 136 -3.33 -5.13 -21.17
C LYS A 136 -4.25 -4.17 -20.43
N ALA A 137 -4.63 -4.46 -19.19
CA ALA A 137 -5.48 -3.58 -18.39
C ALA A 137 -4.82 -2.20 -18.14
N MET A 138 -3.51 -2.16 -17.91
CA MET A 138 -2.77 -0.91 -17.81
C MET A 138 -2.87 -0.08 -19.10
N ASP A 139 -2.63 -0.69 -20.25
CA ASP A 139 -2.75 -0.01 -21.55
C ASP A 139 -4.17 0.54 -21.77
N GLU A 140 -5.18 -0.25 -21.45
CA GLU A 140 -6.59 0.12 -21.55
C GLU A 140 -6.98 1.26 -20.59
N MET A 141 -6.42 1.29 -19.39
CA MET A 141 -6.59 2.39 -18.45
C MET A 141 -5.69 3.61 -18.74
N GLY A 142 -4.83 3.54 -19.76
CA GLY A 142 -3.87 4.60 -20.08
C GLY A 142 -2.77 4.78 -19.04
N ILE A 143 -2.41 3.72 -18.33
CA ILE A 143 -1.35 3.70 -17.31
C ILE A 143 -0.08 3.11 -17.92
N TYR A 144 1.02 3.87 -17.85
CA TYR A 144 2.30 3.42 -18.41
C TYR A 144 3.04 2.46 -17.46
N ALA A 145 3.11 2.79 -16.19
CA ALA A 145 3.76 1.97 -15.17
C ALA A 145 2.99 1.98 -13.86
N GLN A 146 3.20 0.95 -13.05
CA GLN A 146 2.57 0.78 -11.75
C GLN A 146 3.59 0.42 -10.67
N ILE A 147 3.44 1.04 -9.51
CA ILE A 147 4.04 0.58 -8.25
C ILE A 147 3.04 -0.36 -7.61
N CYS A 148 3.48 -1.57 -7.29
CA CYS A 148 2.60 -2.61 -6.76
C CYS A 148 2.91 -2.96 -5.31
N TYR A 149 1.85 -3.14 -4.56
CA TYR A 149 1.86 -3.66 -3.19
C TYR A 149 1.38 -5.11 -3.18
N GLN A 150 1.64 -5.80 -2.08
CA GLN A 150 1.09 -7.13 -1.84
C GLN A 150 -0.44 -7.08 -1.83
N ASN A 151 -1.09 -8.19 -2.15
CA ASN A 151 -2.54 -8.28 -2.08
C ASN A 151 -3.05 -9.31 -1.08
N SER A 152 -2.27 -10.34 -0.74
CA SER A 152 -2.63 -11.31 0.28
C SER A 152 -1.94 -11.04 1.63
N GLY A 153 -2.53 -11.56 2.72
CA GLY A 153 -1.95 -11.47 4.06
C GLY A 153 -0.71 -12.34 4.28
N VAL A 154 -0.34 -13.17 3.30
CA VAL A 154 0.68 -14.23 3.45
C VAL A 154 2.07 -13.68 3.74
N THR A 155 2.42 -12.53 3.19
CA THR A 155 3.75 -11.91 3.35
C THR A 155 3.78 -10.81 4.41
N GLN A 156 2.68 -10.59 5.12
CA GLN A 156 2.65 -9.65 6.24
C GLN A 156 3.50 -10.14 7.40
N ALA A 157 4.25 -9.23 8.03
CA ALA A 157 5.18 -9.56 9.11
C ALA A 157 4.50 -10.33 10.26
N GLY A 158 3.31 -9.92 10.69
CA GLY A 158 2.55 -10.61 11.75
C GLY A 158 2.20 -12.05 11.40
N SER A 159 1.72 -12.29 10.17
CA SER A 159 1.40 -13.62 9.68
C SER A 159 2.62 -14.54 9.65
N LEU A 160 3.74 -14.02 9.17
CA LEU A 160 5.00 -14.79 9.07
C LEU A 160 5.61 -15.07 10.44
N MET A 161 5.58 -14.13 11.37
CA MET A 161 6.06 -14.32 12.74
C MET A 161 5.22 -15.36 13.50
N ALA A 162 3.92 -15.42 13.23
CA ALA A 162 3.02 -16.41 13.83
C ALA A 162 3.33 -17.86 13.42
N LEU A 163 4.11 -18.08 12.35
CA LEU A 163 4.57 -19.43 11.97
C LEU A 163 5.53 -20.05 12.99
N GLY A 164 6.24 -19.24 13.78
CA GLY A 164 7.21 -19.74 14.76
C GLY A 164 8.47 -20.39 14.16
N ASP A 165 8.66 -20.31 12.84
CA ASP A 165 9.81 -20.82 12.09
C ASP A 165 10.44 -19.69 11.27
N ASP A 166 11.50 -19.07 11.83
CA ASP A 166 12.19 -17.92 11.22
C ASP A 166 12.75 -18.25 9.82
N GLU A 167 13.28 -19.45 9.62
CA GLU A 167 13.84 -19.82 8.32
C GLU A 167 12.75 -20.01 7.26
N LEU A 168 11.62 -20.60 7.61
CA LEU A 168 10.46 -20.70 6.73
C LEU A 168 9.90 -19.33 6.39
N ALA A 169 9.70 -18.47 7.39
CA ALA A 169 9.18 -17.11 7.21
C ALA A 169 10.05 -16.28 6.26
N ARG A 170 11.37 -16.33 6.44
CA ARG A 170 12.32 -15.64 5.53
C ARG A 170 12.32 -16.26 4.13
N THR A 171 12.17 -17.57 4.01
CA THR A 171 12.09 -18.25 2.71
C THR A 171 10.84 -17.81 1.94
N ILE A 172 9.70 -17.67 2.61
CA ILE A 172 8.46 -17.17 2.01
C ILE A 172 8.65 -15.74 1.48
N LEU A 173 9.26 -14.85 2.29
CA LEU A 173 9.57 -13.49 1.85
C LEU A 173 10.52 -13.45 0.65
N GLN A 174 11.57 -14.26 0.65
CA GLN A 174 12.50 -14.34 -0.46
C GLN A 174 11.83 -14.80 -1.76
N ILE A 175 10.97 -15.82 -1.69
CA ILE A 175 10.19 -16.28 -2.86
C ILE A 175 9.32 -15.14 -3.41
N TYR A 176 8.66 -14.37 -2.54
CA TYR A 176 7.85 -13.24 -2.95
C TYR A 176 8.69 -12.14 -3.62
N ASN A 177 9.81 -11.74 -2.98
CA ASN A 177 10.67 -10.68 -3.49
C ASN A 177 11.38 -11.09 -4.81
N ASP A 178 11.77 -12.36 -4.96
CA ASP A 178 12.33 -12.89 -6.21
C ASP A 178 11.32 -12.79 -7.35
N ALA A 179 10.08 -13.23 -7.09
CA ALA A 179 9.01 -13.14 -8.08
C ALA A 179 8.64 -11.68 -8.42
N ALA A 180 8.77 -10.76 -7.46
CA ALA A 180 8.59 -9.34 -7.68
C ALA A 180 9.64 -8.77 -8.65
N ALA A 181 10.93 -9.11 -8.44
CA ALA A 181 12.03 -8.68 -9.30
C ALA A 181 11.92 -9.28 -10.73
N GLU A 182 11.59 -10.58 -10.82
CA GLU A 182 11.37 -11.25 -12.11
C GLU A 182 10.22 -10.58 -12.89
N ARG A 183 9.09 -10.33 -12.23
CA ARG A 183 7.92 -9.70 -12.83
C ARG A 183 8.22 -8.28 -13.31
N GLN A 184 9.07 -7.52 -12.60
CA GLN A 184 9.54 -6.21 -13.03
C GLN A 184 10.26 -6.32 -14.39
N VAL A 185 11.17 -7.27 -14.54
CA VAL A 185 11.90 -7.50 -15.80
C VAL A 185 10.95 -7.99 -16.90
N GLU A 186 10.12 -8.98 -16.62
CA GLU A 186 9.16 -9.57 -17.57
C GLU A 186 8.11 -8.58 -18.07
N SER A 187 7.75 -7.60 -17.23
CA SER A 187 6.83 -6.50 -17.61
C SER A 187 7.46 -5.46 -18.54
N GLY A 188 8.75 -5.58 -18.85
CA GLY A 188 9.49 -4.54 -19.57
C GLY A 188 9.70 -3.26 -18.74
N GLN A 189 9.90 -3.40 -17.44
CA GLN A 189 10.07 -2.28 -16.49
C GLN A 189 8.82 -1.41 -16.41
N ARG A 190 7.66 -2.03 -16.33
CA ARG A 190 6.36 -1.34 -16.19
C ARG A 190 5.62 -1.68 -14.90
N LEU A 191 5.93 -2.82 -14.26
CA LEU A 191 5.31 -3.25 -13.01
C LEU A 191 6.38 -3.40 -11.93
N PHE A 192 6.36 -2.52 -10.93
CA PHE A 192 7.37 -2.43 -9.87
C PHE A 192 6.77 -2.82 -8.54
N THR A 193 6.93 -4.08 -8.14
CA THR A 193 6.46 -4.54 -6.83
C THR A 193 7.50 -4.20 -5.77
N LEU A 194 7.06 -3.56 -4.67
CA LEU A 194 7.94 -3.20 -3.56
C LEU A 194 8.23 -4.42 -2.68
N ALA A 195 9.42 -4.42 -2.06
CA ALA A 195 9.82 -5.55 -1.24
C ALA A 195 9.27 -5.48 0.19
N HIS A 196 9.04 -6.66 0.74
CA HIS A 196 8.79 -6.88 2.16
C HIS A 196 10.04 -7.42 2.84
N LEU A 197 10.25 -7.04 4.10
CA LEU A 197 11.48 -7.35 4.85
C LEU A 197 11.17 -8.16 6.13
N PRO A 198 12.07 -9.06 6.56
CA PRO A 198 11.94 -9.79 7.82
C PRO A 198 12.24 -8.88 9.02
N LEU A 199 11.28 -8.04 9.39
CA LEU A 199 11.43 -6.95 10.36
C LEU A 199 11.80 -7.43 11.77
N TRP A 200 11.55 -8.68 12.11
CA TRP A 200 11.84 -9.30 13.42
C TRP A 200 13.29 -9.78 13.56
N ASN A 201 14.07 -9.74 12.48
CA ASN A 201 15.44 -10.26 12.45
C ASN A 201 16.36 -9.25 11.76
N LYS A 202 17.00 -8.37 12.56
CA LYS A 202 17.82 -7.26 12.04
C LYS A 202 18.86 -7.68 11.00
N PRO A 203 19.73 -8.69 11.24
CA PRO A 203 20.70 -9.11 10.23
C PRO A 203 20.06 -9.61 8.94
N ALA A 204 18.95 -10.33 9.04
CA ALA A 204 18.23 -10.82 7.87
C ALA A 204 17.51 -9.69 7.12
N MET A 205 16.97 -8.69 7.83
CA MET A 205 16.38 -7.49 7.25
C MET A 205 17.40 -6.71 6.43
N GLU A 206 18.58 -6.46 6.97
CA GLU A 206 19.66 -5.74 6.28
C GLU A 206 20.14 -6.51 5.04
N ALA A 207 20.34 -7.83 5.16
CA ALA A 207 20.77 -8.67 4.06
C ALA A 207 19.73 -8.73 2.94
N GLU A 208 18.45 -8.90 3.29
CA GLU A 208 17.35 -8.96 2.32
C GLU A 208 17.11 -7.61 1.64
N ALA A 209 17.18 -6.51 2.38
CA ALA A 209 17.08 -5.16 1.81
C ALA A 209 18.16 -4.93 0.75
N ARG A 210 19.41 -5.28 1.04
CA ARG A 210 20.51 -5.18 0.07
C ARG A 210 20.27 -6.05 -1.15
N ARG A 211 19.89 -7.32 -0.93
CA ARG A 211 19.59 -8.27 -2.01
C ARG A 211 18.48 -7.77 -2.93
N CYS A 212 17.41 -7.22 -2.37
CA CYS A 212 16.31 -6.65 -3.15
C CYS A 212 16.75 -5.46 -4.01
N LEU A 213 17.57 -4.56 -3.45
CA LEU A 213 18.12 -3.43 -4.21
C LEU A 213 19.05 -3.90 -5.33
N ASP A 214 19.89 -4.90 -5.08
CA ASP A 214 20.79 -5.50 -6.08
C ASP A 214 20.01 -6.15 -7.22
N MET A 215 18.81 -6.70 -6.97
CA MET A 215 17.89 -7.20 -7.99
C MET A 215 17.13 -6.08 -8.73
N GLY A 216 17.25 -4.83 -8.30
CA GLY A 216 16.62 -3.66 -8.92
C GLY A 216 15.24 -3.31 -8.40
N ILE A 217 14.79 -3.89 -7.30
CA ILE A 217 13.54 -3.50 -6.60
C ILE A 217 13.66 -2.04 -6.14
N LYS A 218 12.56 -1.28 -6.24
CA LYS A 218 12.58 0.18 -6.17
C LYS A 218 12.31 0.78 -4.78
N GLY A 219 12.01 -0.02 -3.80
CA GLY A 219 11.73 0.44 -2.42
C GLY A 219 11.11 -0.63 -1.55
N PHE A 220 10.77 -0.23 -0.34
CA PHE A 220 10.30 -1.13 0.71
C PHE A 220 8.94 -0.68 1.24
N VAL A 221 8.11 -1.63 1.66
CA VAL A 221 6.89 -1.39 2.42
C VAL A 221 7.19 -1.65 3.89
N LEU A 222 6.89 -0.69 4.76
CA LEU A 222 7.04 -0.82 6.21
C LEU A 222 5.71 -0.59 6.91
N PRO A 223 5.46 -1.25 8.04
CA PRO A 223 4.31 -0.93 8.89
C PRO A 223 4.54 0.41 9.58
N ASP A 224 3.47 1.13 9.81
CA ASP A 224 3.45 2.43 10.50
C ASP A 224 3.88 2.37 11.98
N LEU A 225 3.51 1.31 12.67
CA LEU A 225 3.83 1.02 14.07
C LEU A 225 4.50 -0.36 14.20
N PRO A 226 5.80 -0.47 13.87
CA PRO A 226 6.50 -1.75 13.89
C PRO A 226 6.54 -2.39 15.28
N GLU A 227 6.49 -1.60 16.35
CA GLU A 227 6.46 -2.07 17.73
C GLU A 227 5.19 -2.83 18.13
N ARG A 228 4.19 -2.90 17.27
CA ARG A 228 3.05 -3.81 17.45
C ARG A 228 3.42 -5.26 17.21
N TYR A 229 4.51 -5.51 16.50
CA TYR A 229 5.03 -6.85 16.30
C TYR A 229 5.98 -7.25 17.43
N PRO A 230 5.82 -8.43 18.05
CA PRO A 230 6.66 -8.86 19.15
C PRO A 230 8.16 -8.79 18.84
N GLY A 231 8.92 -8.07 19.64
CA GLY A 231 10.37 -7.94 19.49
C GLY A 231 10.85 -7.01 18.37
N VAL A 232 9.95 -6.35 17.65
CA VAL A 232 10.31 -5.31 16.68
C VAL A 232 10.26 -3.95 17.38
N PRO A 233 11.34 -3.16 17.40
CA PRO A 233 11.35 -1.86 18.08
C PRO A 233 10.67 -0.78 17.23
N SER A 234 10.27 0.31 17.89
CA SER A 234 9.76 1.51 17.19
C SER A 234 10.83 2.15 16.30
N PHE A 235 10.43 3.01 15.38
CA PHE A 235 11.37 3.75 14.52
C PHE A 235 12.29 4.71 15.30
N LEU A 236 12.11 4.89 16.60
CA LEU A 236 13.04 5.65 17.44
C LEU A 236 14.32 4.88 17.76
N ASP A 237 14.30 3.56 17.66
CA ASP A 237 15.46 2.70 17.95
C ASP A 237 16.49 2.70 16.81
N ASP A 238 17.78 2.60 17.16
CA ASP A 238 18.87 2.51 16.19
C ASP A 238 18.93 1.18 15.43
N TYR A 239 18.00 0.29 15.72
CA TYR A 239 17.71 -0.90 14.94
C TYR A 239 17.51 -0.58 13.45
N TRP A 240 16.83 0.52 13.15
CA TRP A 240 16.46 0.94 11.79
C TRP A 240 17.53 1.73 11.05
N THR A 241 18.54 2.21 11.76
CA THR A 241 19.60 3.06 11.18
C THR A 241 20.24 2.46 9.93
N PRO A 242 20.66 1.15 9.91
CA PRO A 242 21.29 0.60 8.71
C PRO A 242 20.35 0.55 7.49
N LEU A 243 19.05 0.30 7.69
CA LEU A 243 18.08 0.34 6.61
C LEU A 243 17.90 1.77 6.07
N PHE A 244 17.79 2.76 6.96
CA PHE A 244 17.64 4.16 6.54
C PHE A 244 18.87 4.69 5.82
N GLU A 245 20.07 4.37 6.30
CA GLU A 245 21.35 4.70 5.62
C GLU A 245 21.41 4.05 4.23
N MET A 246 20.97 2.80 4.09
CA MET A 246 20.90 2.11 2.79
C MET A 246 19.91 2.80 1.85
N CYS A 247 18.74 3.18 2.34
CA CYS A 247 17.75 3.94 1.59
C CYS A 247 18.28 5.29 1.13
N GLU A 248 18.96 6.04 2.01
CA GLU A 248 19.60 7.32 1.64
C GLU A 248 20.70 7.15 0.58
N ALA A 249 21.53 6.13 0.72
CA ALA A 249 22.66 5.88 -0.19
C ALA A 249 22.19 5.47 -1.60
N THR A 250 21.08 4.74 -1.71
CA THR A 250 20.54 4.24 -2.97
C THR A 250 19.42 5.12 -3.53
N GLY A 251 18.84 6.00 -2.70
CA GLY A 251 17.66 6.78 -3.03
C GLY A 251 16.36 5.96 -3.08
N ALA A 252 16.37 4.72 -2.58
CA ALA A 252 15.16 3.89 -2.50
C ALA A 252 14.23 4.42 -1.39
N PRO A 253 12.93 4.63 -1.65
CA PRO A 253 12.00 5.08 -0.63
C PRO A 253 11.58 3.96 0.31
N ILE A 254 11.19 4.35 1.53
CA ILE A 254 10.30 3.56 2.37
C ILE A 254 8.86 4.03 2.12
N ASN A 255 7.92 3.10 2.14
CA ASN A 255 6.52 3.40 1.86
C ASN A 255 5.64 2.92 3.00
N PHE A 256 4.73 3.77 3.41
CA PHE A 256 3.64 3.46 4.34
C PHE A 256 2.35 3.44 3.52
N HIS A 257 1.78 2.26 3.45
CA HIS A 257 0.55 2.00 2.74
C HIS A 257 -0.56 1.88 3.77
N LEU A 258 -1.72 2.44 3.51
CA LEU A 258 -2.93 2.45 4.32
C LEU A 258 -2.72 1.99 5.77
N ASN A 259 -2.90 2.86 6.72
CA ASN A 259 -2.58 2.53 8.10
C ASN A 259 -3.64 1.64 8.77
N ALA A 260 -3.30 0.38 8.97
CA ALA A 260 -4.09 -0.57 9.76
C ALA A 260 -4.05 -0.33 11.29
N ALA A 261 -3.36 0.73 11.75
CA ALA A 261 -3.30 1.08 13.16
C ALA A 261 -4.62 1.59 13.74
N ILE A 262 -5.53 2.00 12.87
CA ILE A 262 -6.86 2.43 13.27
C ILE A 262 -7.76 1.20 13.35
N ASP A 263 -8.22 0.87 14.56
CA ASP A 263 -9.26 -0.14 14.74
C ASP A 263 -10.60 0.37 14.18
N PRO A 264 -11.10 -0.20 13.08
CA PRO A 264 -12.37 0.21 12.50
C PRO A 264 -13.54 0.12 13.49
N GLY A 265 -13.53 -0.92 14.34
CA GLY A 265 -14.59 -1.14 15.34
C GLY A 265 -14.62 -0.07 16.44
N GLY A 266 -13.46 0.49 16.78
CA GLY A 266 -13.34 1.55 17.79
C GLY A 266 -13.85 2.93 17.34
N MET A 267 -14.03 3.13 16.03
CA MET A 267 -14.42 4.42 15.44
C MET A 267 -15.86 4.45 14.92
N THR A 268 -16.56 3.33 14.92
CA THR A 268 -17.90 3.20 14.37
C THR A 268 -18.94 2.92 15.46
N TRP A 269 -20.19 3.25 15.20
CA TRP A 269 -21.23 3.02 16.16
C TRP A 269 -21.61 1.54 16.23
N ARG A 270 -21.85 1.06 17.43
CA ARG A 270 -22.33 -0.32 17.63
C ARG A 270 -23.64 -0.54 16.89
N GLY A 271 -23.74 -1.68 16.19
CA GLY A 271 -24.94 -2.05 15.41
C GLY A 271 -24.85 -1.69 13.93
N PHE A 272 -23.76 -1.08 13.47
CA PHE A 272 -23.51 -0.95 12.04
C PHE A 272 -23.20 -2.33 11.43
N GLY A 273 -23.74 -2.56 10.24
CA GLY A 273 -23.35 -3.70 9.40
C GLY A 273 -22.01 -3.45 8.70
N PHE A 274 -21.55 -4.45 7.96
CA PHE A 274 -20.27 -4.45 7.25
C PHE A 274 -20.06 -3.18 6.40
N GLU A 275 -20.99 -2.87 5.49
CA GLU A 275 -20.85 -1.76 4.54
C GLU A 275 -20.74 -0.40 5.23
N GLN A 276 -21.50 -0.17 6.29
CA GLN A 276 -21.50 1.09 7.04
C GLN A 276 -20.19 1.28 7.78
N THR A 277 -19.71 0.25 8.49
CA THR A 277 -18.47 0.34 9.25
C THR A 277 -17.28 0.46 8.32
N LEU A 278 -17.20 -0.33 7.23
CA LEU A 278 -16.12 -0.21 6.27
C LEU A 278 -16.07 1.18 5.64
N SER A 279 -17.24 1.75 5.30
CA SER A 279 -17.29 3.11 4.73
C SER A 279 -16.73 4.18 5.66
N VAL A 280 -17.06 4.11 6.95
CA VAL A 280 -16.51 5.05 7.95
C VAL A 280 -15.03 4.77 8.22
N ALA A 281 -14.66 3.50 8.39
CA ALA A 281 -13.27 3.11 8.61
C ALA A 281 -12.36 3.56 7.46
N SER A 282 -12.76 3.30 6.21
CA SER A 282 -11.98 3.71 5.03
C SER A 282 -11.76 5.23 4.97
N MET A 283 -12.75 6.03 5.38
CA MET A 283 -12.59 7.48 5.48
C MET A 283 -11.50 7.88 6.50
N MET A 284 -11.35 7.09 7.57
CA MET A 284 -10.44 7.40 8.69
C MET A 284 -9.02 6.86 8.50
N TYR A 285 -8.79 5.94 7.58
CA TYR A 285 -7.46 5.34 7.38
C TYR A 285 -6.38 6.38 7.03
N SER A 286 -6.73 7.44 6.32
CA SER A 286 -5.83 8.56 6.04
C SER A 286 -5.22 9.20 7.30
N LEU A 287 -5.93 9.18 8.43
CA LEU A 287 -5.44 9.75 9.69
C LEU A 287 -4.28 8.95 10.29
N GLY A 288 -4.16 7.67 9.98
CA GLY A 288 -3.02 6.89 10.39
C GLY A 288 -1.73 7.38 9.73
N ASN A 289 -1.77 7.65 8.44
CA ASN A 289 -0.63 8.24 7.73
C ASN A 289 -0.29 9.65 8.26
N ALA A 290 -1.28 10.43 8.69
CA ALA A 290 -1.05 11.70 9.36
C ALA A 290 -0.26 11.53 10.68
N ALA A 291 -0.58 10.52 11.48
CA ALA A 291 0.17 10.20 12.70
C ALA A 291 1.61 9.78 12.38
N THR A 292 1.81 8.95 11.36
CA THR A 292 3.15 8.51 10.92
C THR A 292 4.02 9.68 10.50
N ILE A 293 3.50 10.61 9.67
CA ILE A 293 4.20 11.84 9.29
C ILE A 293 4.60 12.65 10.54
N GLY A 294 3.65 12.87 11.45
CA GLY A 294 3.89 13.59 12.70
C GLY A 294 5.00 12.95 13.54
N ASN A 295 4.95 11.63 13.71
CA ASN A 295 5.96 10.87 14.45
C ASN A 295 7.37 11.05 13.86
N PHE A 296 7.54 10.94 12.56
CA PHE A 296 8.83 11.17 11.91
C PHE A 296 9.33 12.59 12.13
N MET A 297 8.47 13.62 11.99
CA MET A 297 8.86 15.02 12.12
C MET A 297 9.28 15.42 13.53
N VAL A 298 8.66 14.84 14.57
CA VAL A 298 9.01 15.17 15.96
C VAL A 298 10.12 14.28 16.55
N SER A 299 10.45 13.18 15.89
CA SER A 299 11.39 12.18 16.40
C SER A 299 12.85 12.63 16.40
N GLY A 300 13.26 13.47 15.44
CA GLY A 300 14.64 13.78 15.10
C GLY A 300 15.28 12.73 14.18
N ARG A 301 14.51 11.74 13.67
CA ARG A 301 15.04 10.76 12.70
C ARG A 301 15.40 11.42 11.38
N LEU A 302 14.57 12.36 10.91
CA LEU A 302 14.83 13.08 9.66
C LEU A 302 16.03 14.04 9.75
N ASP A 303 16.44 14.44 10.94
CA ASP A 303 17.68 15.19 11.13
C ASP A 303 18.92 14.30 10.96
N ARG A 304 18.83 13.04 11.37
CA ARG A 304 19.87 12.03 11.18
C ARG A 304 19.89 11.43 9.77
N HIS A 305 18.72 11.37 9.14
CA HIS A 305 18.52 10.82 7.80
C HIS A 305 17.84 11.85 6.88
N PRO A 306 18.52 12.97 6.56
CA PRO A 306 17.88 14.10 5.86
C PRO A 306 17.53 13.84 4.40
N LYS A 307 18.07 12.77 3.80
CA LYS A 307 17.78 12.36 2.41
C LYS A 307 16.82 11.19 2.33
N LEU A 308 16.29 10.71 3.46
CA LEU A 308 15.33 9.61 3.46
C LEU A 308 14.05 10.02 2.72
N LYS A 309 13.68 9.26 1.71
CA LYS A 309 12.46 9.44 0.93
C LYS A 309 11.34 8.58 1.52
N ILE A 310 10.17 9.18 1.77
CA ILE A 310 9.04 8.52 2.40
C ILE A 310 7.79 8.71 1.52
N GLY A 311 7.22 7.60 1.04
CA GLY A 311 5.94 7.57 0.35
C GLY A 311 4.80 7.30 1.32
N MET A 312 3.78 8.17 1.30
CA MET A 312 2.52 8.01 2.04
C MET A 312 1.43 7.67 1.05
N ILE A 313 1.04 6.42 1.03
CA ILE A 313 0.26 5.82 -0.06
C ILE A 313 -1.13 5.45 0.43
N GLU A 314 -2.11 5.47 -0.45
CA GLU A 314 -3.53 5.17 -0.20
C GLU A 314 -4.15 6.02 0.93
N SER A 315 -3.85 7.30 0.94
CA SER A 315 -4.34 8.17 2.01
C SER A 315 -4.96 9.50 1.54
N GLY A 316 -4.84 9.80 0.24
CA GLY A 316 -5.28 11.10 -0.28
C GLY A 316 -4.38 12.25 0.18
N MET A 317 -4.61 13.46 -0.34
CA MET A 317 -3.78 14.64 -0.05
C MET A 317 -4.52 15.76 0.71
N GLY A 318 -5.85 15.71 0.75
CA GLY A 318 -6.68 16.82 1.23
C GLY A 318 -6.52 17.15 2.71
N TRP A 319 -6.09 16.20 3.51
CA TRP A 319 -5.85 16.34 4.95
C TRP A 319 -4.48 16.96 5.29
N VAL A 320 -3.51 16.93 4.35
CA VAL A 320 -2.11 17.31 4.59
C VAL A 320 -1.97 18.74 5.12
N PRO A 321 -2.56 19.80 4.50
CA PRO A 321 -2.38 21.16 5.00
C PRO A 321 -2.85 21.30 6.45
N TYR A 322 -4.04 20.77 6.78
CA TYR A 322 -4.57 20.83 8.15
C TYR A 322 -3.63 20.16 9.16
N CYS A 323 -3.19 18.93 8.86
CA CYS A 323 -2.35 18.18 9.80
C CYS A 323 -0.97 18.81 9.98
N ILE A 324 -0.36 19.33 8.91
CA ILE A 324 0.94 19.98 9.02
C ILE A 324 0.82 21.31 9.78
N GLU A 325 -0.20 22.14 9.50
CA GLU A 325 -0.45 23.38 10.24
C GLU A 325 -0.78 23.13 11.71
N ALA A 326 -1.57 22.09 12.01
CA ALA A 326 -1.83 21.68 13.39
C ALA A 326 -0.51 21.29 14.10
N LEU A 327 0.38 20.54 13.42
CA LEU A 327 1.67 20.18 14.01
C LEU A 327 2.60 21.40 14.13
N GLU A 328 2.60 22.34 13.19
CA GLU A 328 3.30 23.63 13.32
C GLU A 328 2.88 24.37 14.59
N HIS A 329 1.58 24.45 14.84
CA HIS A 329 1.05 25.06 16.07
C HIS A 329 1.53 24.31 17.31
N GLN A 330 1.46 22.98 17.32
CA GLN A 330 1.92 22.16 18.45
C GLN A 330 3.44 22.25 18.70
N PHE A 331 4.24 22.52 17.67
CA PHE A 331 5.68 22.75 17.85
C PHE A 331 5.94 23.92 18.79
N ASP A 332 5.13 24.97 18.69
CA ASP A 332 5.28 26.16 19.54
C ASP A 332 4.64 25.99 20.91
N GLU A 333 3.49 25.35 21.00
CA GLU A 333 2.70 25.22 22.21
C GLU A 333 3.12 24.02 23.10
N MET A 334 3.31 22.84 22.51
CA MET A 334 3.50 21.59 23.25
C MET A 334 4.92 21.04 23.18
N LEU A 335 5.75 21.48 22.21
CA LEU A 335 7.13 21.02 22.06
C LEU A 335 8.20 22.11 22.26
N PRO A 336 8.06 23.06 23.16
CA PRO A 336 8.96 24.24 23.22
C PRO A 336 10.42 23.90 23.51
N LYS A 337 10.69 22.75 24.13
CA LYS A 337 12.05 22.27 24.38
C LYS A 337 12.56 21.41 23.22
N LYS A 338 11.77 20.44 22.77
CA LYS A 338 12.18 19.50 21.73
C LYS A 338 12.30 20.17 20.36
N ALA A 339 11.39 21.10 20.01
CA ALA A 339 11.45 21.85 18.77
C ALA A 339 12.77 22.60 18.58
N LYS A 340 13.38 23.08 19.67
CA LYS A 340 14.70 23.73 19.63
C LYS A 340 15.86 22.79 19.29
N THR A 341 15.66 21.49 19.37
CA THR A 341 16.67 20.47 19.03
C THR A 341 16.47 19.90 17.64
N LEU A 342 15.36 20.23 16.97
CA LEU A 342 15.05 19.82 15.61
C LEU A 342 15.58 20.87 14.62
N GLN A 343 16.09 20.40 13.48
CA GLN A 343 16.73 21.29 12.49
C GLN A 343 15.72 22.02 11.61
N LYS A 344 14.49 21.51 11.50
CA LYS A 344 13.49 22.02 10.58
C LYS A 344 12.11 22.13 11.25
N ARG A 345 11.24 22.91 10.65
CA ARG A 345 9.80 23.00 10.96
C ARG A 345 9.04 21.92 10.18
N PRO A 346 7.82 21.53 10.60
CA PRO A 346 7.02 20.49 9.96
C PRO A 346 6.89 20.62 8.44
N TRP A 347 6.54 21.80 7.92
CA TRP A 347 6.46 22.02 6.47
C TRP A 347 7.78 21.77 5.73
N GLN A 348 8.90 22.08 6.35
CA GLN A 348 10.22 21.86 5.73
C GLN A 348 10.54 20.35 5.66
N TYR A 349 10.27 19.59 6.75
CA TYR A 349 10.39 18.13 6.73
C TYR A 349 9.48 17.52 5.67
N PHE A 350 8.22 17.98 5.59
CA PHE A 350 7.30 17.48 4.58
C PHE A 350 7.86 17.69 3.16
N LYS A 351 8.26 18.92 2.85
CA LYS A 351 8.79 19.27 1.53
C LYS A 351 10.10 18.55 1.17
N ASP A 352 10.90 18.18 2.14
CA ASP A 352 12.17 17.50 1.88
C ASP A 352 11.99 15.99 1.75
N ASN A 353 11.20 15.36 2.62
CA ASN A 353 11.23 13.93 2.83
C ASN A 353 9.98 13.16 2.38
N PHE A 354 8.81 13.81 2.25
CA PHE A 354 7.55 13.09 2.03
C PHE A 354 6.98 13.29 0.64
N TRP A 355 6.35 12.23 0.13
CA TRP A 355 5.48 12.22 -1.06
C TRP A 355 4.14 11.62 -0.67
N ILE A 356 3.05 12.14 -1.24
CA ILE A 356 1.68 11.75 -0.94
C ILE A 356 0.93 11.44 -2.22
N THR A 357 0.11 10.41 -2.23
CA THR A 357 -0.79 10.13 -3.35
C THR A 357 -2.10 10.89 -3.20
N TYR A 358 -2.68 11.40 -4.30
CA TYR A 358 -4.09 11.73 -4.33
C TYR A 358 -4.85 10.66 -5.11
N TRP A 359 -6.09 10.48 -4.76
CA TRP A 359 -6.89 9.34 -5.15
C TRP A 359 -8.26 9.78 -5.73
N PHE A 360 -9.36 9.45 -5.06
CA PHE A 360 -10.73 9.79 -5.46
C PHE A 360 -11.09 11.27 -5.30
N GLU A 361 -10.22 12.07 -4.75
CA GLU A 361 -10.45 13.46 -4.41
C GLU A 361 -10.66 14.32 -5.66
N LYS A 362 -11.70 15.15 -5.64
CA LYS A 362 -12.00 16.09 -6.74
C LYS A 362 -11.62 17.52 -6.41
N SER A 363 -11.74 17.90 -5.15
CA SER A 363 -11.48 19.27 -4.70
C SER A 363 -10.03 19.48 -4.30
N ALA A 364 -9.42 18.52 -3.58
CA ALA A 364 -8.07 18.67 -3.07
C ALA A 364 -7.03 18.92 -4.17
N PRO A 365 -6.93 18.15 -5.26
CA PRO A 365 -5.96 18.46 -6.32
C PRO A 365 -6.22 19.81 -7.00
N LYS A 366 -7.46 20.25 -7.12
CA LYS A 366 -7.80 21.55 -7.73
C LYS A 366 -7.45 22.75 -6.85
N LEU A 367 -7.49 22.60 -5.53
CA LEU A 367 -7.40 23.72 -4.58
C LEU A 367 -6.13 23.71 -3.74
N LEU A 368 -5.54 22.56 -3.48
CA LEU A 368 -4.47 22.38 -2.50
C LEU A 368 -3.14 21.92 -3.09
N LEU A 369 -3.08 21.61 -4.40
CA LEU A 369 -1.89 21.06 -5.04
C LEU A 369 -0.65 21.94 -4.83
N GLU A 370 -0.79 23.26 -4.98
CA GLU A 370 0.32 24.21 -4.78
C GLU A 370 0.70 24.34 -3.29
N THR A 371 -0.28 24.27 -2.40
CA THR A 371 -0.05 24.33 -0.94
C THR A 371 0.73 23.11 -0.46
N VAL A 372 0.30 21.92 -0.86
CA VAL A 372 1.00 20.65 -0.55
C VAL A 372 2.38 20.63 -1.22
N GLY A 373 2.45 21.11 -2.44
CA GLY A 373 3.65 21.17 -3.26
C GLY A 373 3.55 20.25 -4.48
N VAL A 374 3.57 20.85 -5.66
CA VAL A 374 3.46 20.12 -6.94
C VAL A 374 4.45 18.98 -7.07
N ASP A 375 5.66 19.12 -6.49
CA ASP A 375 6.73 18.12 -6.56
C ASP A 375 6.55 16.97 -5.55
N LYS A 376 5.50 17.01 -4.72
CA LYS A 376 5.27 16.05 -3.63
C LYS A 376 4.03 15.19 -3.81
N VAL A 377 3.22 15.50 -4.81
CA VAL A 377 1.97 14.80 -5.08
C VAL A 377 2.16 13.78 -6.19
N LEU A 378 1.71 12.57 -5.93
CA LEU A 378 1.64 11.41 -6.81
C LEU A 378 0.17 11.09 -7.10
N ILE A 379 -0.08 10.12 -7.96
CA ILE A 379 -1.43 9.59 -8.20
C ILE A 379 -1.50 8.10 -7.89
N GLU A 380 -2.73 7.65 -7.64
CA GLU A 380 -3.02 6.25 -7.44
C GLU A 380 -4.38 5.86 -8.06
N THR A 381 -4.51 4.60 -8.43
CA THR A 381 -5.78 4.03 -8.85
C THR A 381 -6.33 3.01 -7.89
N ASP A 382 -5.49 2.38 -7.12
CA ASP A 382 -5.79 1.27 -6.22
C ASP A 382 -6.43 0.07 -6.96
N PHE A 383 -6.02 -0.17 -8.21
CA PHE A 383 -6.51 -1.32 -8.97
C PHE A 383 -5.92 -2.63 -8.41
N PRO A 384 -6.72 -3.67 -8.14
CA PRO A 384 -8.14 -3.89 -8.43
C PRO A 384 -9.08 -3.79 -7.21
N HIS A 385 -8.74 -2.98 -6.22
CA HIS A 385 -9.40 -2.90 -4.91
C HIS A 385 -10.82 -2.28 -4.93
N PRO A 386 -11.60 -2.39 -3.81
CA PRO A 386 -12.99 -1.95 -3.72
C PRO A 386 -13.22 -0.50 -4.11
N VAL A 387 -12.37 0.38 -3.64
CA VAL A 387 -12.50 1.83 -3.82
C VAL A 387 -11.68 2.37 -4.99
N SER A 388 -11.11 1.49 -5.82
CA SER A 388 -10.31 1.86 -7.00
C SER A 388 -11.03 2.83 -7.94
N LEU A 389 -10.25 3.66 -8.62
CA LEU A 389 -10.76 4.62 -9.62
C LEU A 389 -11.31 3.95 -10.89
N TYR A 390 -11.07 2.64 -11.08
CA TYR A 390 -11.66 1.92 -12.21
C TYR A 390 -13.20 1.98 -12.17
N PRO A 391 -13.87 2.29 -13.29
CA PRO A 391 -13.35 2.42 -14.66
C PRO A 391 -12.99 3.86 -15.09
N GLY A 392 -13.16 4.88 -14.28
CA GLY A 392 -13.09 6.30 -14.65
C GLY A 392 -11.73 6.97 -14.45
N VAL A 393 -10.63 6.23 -14.57
CA VAL A 393 -9.26 6.69 -14.23
C VAL A 393 -8.87 7.95 -15.00
N GLN A 394 -8.99 7.90 -16.32
CA GLN A 394 -8.49 8.98 -17.20
C GLN A 394 -9.35 10.25 -17.13
N GLU A 395 -10.66 10.09 -17.03
CA GLU A 395 -11.59 11.21 -16.83
C GLU A 395 -11.36 11.89 -15.50
N HIS A 396 -11.05 11.11 -14.45
CA HIS A 396 -10.75 11.65 -13.14
C HIS A 396 -9.50 12.54 -13.18
N PHE A 397 -8.41 12.05 -13.75
CA PHE A 397 -7.18 12.84 -13.87
C PHE A 397 -7.33 14.04 -14.79
N ALA A 398 -8.05 13.90 -15.91
CA ALA A 398 -8.34 15.02 -16.81
C ALA A 398 -9.19 16.10 -16.15
N ASP A 399 -10.19 15.73 -15.35
CA ASP A 399 -11.02 16.69 -14.60
C ASP A 399 -10.25 17.35 -13.46
N THR A 400 -9.53 16.59 -12.66
CA THR A 400 -8.89 17.10 -11.44
C THR A 400 -7.64 17.95 -11.72
N LEU A 401 -6.92 17.65 -12.80
CA LEU A 401 -5.71 18.36 -13.20
C LEU A 401 -5.89 19.26 -14.43
N GLY A 402 -7.09 19.30 -15.02
CA GLY A 402 -7.37 20.02 -16.26
C GLY A 402 -7.10 21.52 -16.21
N GLY A 403 -7.16 22.16 -15.03
CA GLY A 403 -6.84 23.55 -14.82
C GLY A 403 -5.35 23.91 -14.79
N TYR A 404 -4.46 22.90 -14.75
CA TYR A 404 -3.01 23.10 -14.65
C TYR A 404 -2.31 23.00 -16.00
N SER A 405 -1.10 23.58 -16.08
CA SER A 405 -0.25 23.48 -17.26
C SER A 405 0.17 22.01 -17.53
N TYR A 406 0.64 21.75 -18.75
CA TYR A 406 1.15 20.44 -19.12
C TYR A 406 2.28 19.99 -18.20
N GLU A 407 3.19 20.90 -17.86
CA GLU A 407 4.35 20.63 -17.00
C GLU A 407 3.92 20.22 -15.58
N VAL A 408 2.92 20.88 -15.01
CA VAL A 408 2.36 20.53 -13.69
C VAL A 408 1.68 19.15 -13.76
N ARG A 409 0.86 18.91 -14.79
CA ARG A 409 0.24 17.59 -15.00
C ARG A 409 1.27 16.48 -15.13
N LYS A 410 2.32 16.74 -15.95
CA LYS A 410 3.41 15.77 -16.12
C LYS A 410 4.17 15.52 -14.83
N LYS A 411 4.42 16.54 -14.01
CA LYS A 411 5.03 16.36 -12.70
C LYS A 411 4.23 15.39 -11.82
N VAL A 412 2.94 15.66 -11.65
CA VAL A 412 2.06 14.87 -10.74
C VAL A 412 1.84 13.46 -11.28
N LEU A 413 1.64 13.31 -12.58
CA LEU A 413 1.28 12.04 -13.21
C LEU A 413 2.49 11.16 -13.56
N GLU A 414 3.70 11.73 -13.65
CA GLU A 414 4.90 11.02 -14.12
C GLU A 414 6.13 11.34 -13.29
N SER A 415 6.63 12.60 -13.36
CA SER A 415 8.00 12.92 -12.96
C SER A 415 8.27 12.73 -11.47
N ASN A 416 7.28 12.99 -10.61
CA ASN A 416 7.40 12.81 -9.16
C ASN A 416 7.59 11.34 -8.80
N ALA A 417 6.84 10.44 -9.43
CA ALA A 417 7.00 8.99 -9.23
C ALA A 417 8.35 8.49 -9.77
N VAL A 418 8.74 8.96 -10.96
CA VAL A 418 10.07 8.66 -11.53
C VAL A 418 11.18 9.08 -10.58
N HIS A 419 11.07 10.28 -9.97
CA HIS A 419 12.05 10.76 -9.00
C HIS A 419 12.02 9.98 -7.67
N LEU A 420 10.83 9.69 -7.13
CA LEU A 420 10.71 8.98 -5.85
C LEU A 420 11.31 7.58 -5.94
N TYR A 421 10.94 6.83 -6.97
CA TYR A 421 11.28 5.42 -7.13
C TYR A 421 12.50 5.16 -8.05
N ASN A 422 13.19 6.19 -8.54
CA ASN A 422 14.30 6.05 -9.49
C ASN A 422 13.92 5.15 -10.68
N LEU A 423 12.79 5.44 -11.34
CA LEU A 423 12.31 4.64 -12.46
C LEU A 423 13.17 4.86 -13.71
N PRO A 424 13.32 3.86 -14.59
CA PRO A 424 14.30 3.87 -15.67
C PRO A 424 13.82 4.58 -16.96
N PHE A 425 12.85 5.48 -16.92
CA PHE A 425 12.29 6.15 -18.11
C PHE A 425 11.96 7.63 -17.92
#